data_94083a1f94ac596e827d3ac4e6133e5b
#
_entry.id   94083a1f94ac596e827d3ac4e6133e5b
#
_cell.length_a   1.000
_cell.length_b   1.000
_cell.length_c   1.000
_cell.angle_alpha   90.00
_cell.angle_beta   90.00
_cell.angle_gamma   90.00
#
_symmetry.space_group_name_H-M   'P 1'
#
loop_
_entity.id
_entity.type
_entity.pdbx_description
1 polymer ?
#
loop_
_entity_poly.entity_id
_entity_poly.type
_entity_poly.pdbx_seq_one_letter_code
_entity_poly.pdbx_strand_id
1 'polypeptide(L)'
;MKVKDIFKKKFVSTTPNATLNDAAKLIFGKHHKGLPVVEGKNKKLVGFISEQDITSEMFPTITDLMEDYVHERDFEAMEMKMKPVLKKKVKDIMSKRVVYIHLEDPILKAESIMKLKDVGRLPVVDDKKHVIGIISKGDIFRALVSPKVRGFK
;
A
#
# COMPACT_ATOMS: atom_id res chain seq x y z
N MET A 1 9.00 -19.96 -13.42
CA MET A 1 7.73 -19.70 -12.72
C MET A 1 7.31 -18.25 -12.97
N LYS A 2 6.09 -18.06 -13.33
CA LYS A 2 5.52 -16.74 -13.67
C LYS A 2 4.58 -16.25 -12.58
N VAL A 3 4.32 -14.96 -12.58
CA VAL A 3 3.39 -14.32 -11.62
C VAL A 3 2.02 -15.02 -11.61
N LYS A 4 1.50 -15.39 -12.79
CA LYS A 4 0.21 -16.09 -12.92
C LYS A 4 0.12 -17.42 -12.15
N ASP A 5 1.26 -18.03 -11.87
CA ASP A 5 1.31 -19.34 -11.19
C ASP A 5 1.07 -19.21 -9.67
N ILE A 6 1.31 -18.01 -9.10
CA ILE A 6 1.35 -17.85 -7.64
C ILE A 6 0.60 -16.63 -7.09
N PHE A 7 0.15 -15.70 -7.94
CA PHE A 7 -0.53 -14.49 -7.47
C PHE A 7 -1.87 -14.81 -6.82
N LYS A 8 -2.34 -13.92 -5.99
CA LYS A 8 -3.65 -14.03 -5.32
C LYS A 8 -4.66 -13.12 -5.99
N LYS A 9 -5.81 -13.68 -6.36
CA LYS A 9 -6.92 -12.92 -6.94
C LYS A 9 -7.63 -12.03 -5.93
N LYS A 10 -7.65 -12.42 -4.66
CA LYS A 10 -8.20 -11.61 -3.57
C LYS A 10 -7.22 -10.55 -3.14
N PHE A 11 -7.65 -9.31 -3.16
CA PHE A 11 -6.85 -8.20 -2.69
C PHE A 11 -7.74 -7.11 -2.08
N VAL A 12 -7.15 -6.31 -1.22
CA VAL A 12 -7.78 -5.14 -0.62
C VAL A 12 -7.32 -3.90 -1.37
N SER A 13 -8.25 -3.02 -1.70
CA SER A 13 -7.99 -1.78 -2.41
C SER A 13 -8.82 -0.65 -1.83
N THR A 14 -8.48 0.57 -2.21
CA THR A 14 -9.27 1.77 -1.91
C THR A 14 -9.50 2.57 -3.18
N THR A 15 -10.26 3.63 -3.09
CA THR A 15 -10.61 4.49 -4.23
C THR A 15 -10.11 5.91 -4.01
N PRO A 16 -9.96 6.73 -5.07
CA PRO A 16 -9.47 8.11 -4.94
C PRO A 16 -10.34 8.99 -4.05
N ASN A 17 -11.63 8.76 -4.05
CA ASN A 17 -12.59 9.57 -3.28
C ASN A 17 -12.85 9.05 -1.87
N ALA A 18 -12.27 7.92 -1.48
CA ALA A 18 -12.29 7.44 -0.12
C ALA A 18 -11.53 8.43 0.79
N THR A 19 -11.89 8.47 2.07
CA THR A 19 -11.17 9.28 3.05
C THR A 19 -9.91 8.57 3.54
N LEU A 20 -8.98 9.35 4.09
CA LEU A 20 -7.82 8.75 4.76
C LEU A 20 -8.24 7.89 5.94
N ASN A 21 -9.33 8.23 6.62
CA ASN A 21 -9.88 7.41 7.69
C ASN A 21 -10.28 6.02 7.20
N ASP A 22 -10.94 5.93 6.05
CA ASP A 22 -11.32 4.64 5.45
C ASP A 22 -10.08 3.83 5.07
N ALA A 23 -9.11 4.46 4.43
CA ALA A 23 -7.85 3.81 4.06
C ALA A 23 -7.06 3.37 5.30
N ALA A 24 -7.01 4.20 6.34
CA ALA A 24 -6.34 3.88 7.61
C ALA A 24 -6.95 2.66 8.29
N LYS A 25 -8.27 2.55 8.30
CA LYS A 25 -8.96 1.37 8.86
C LYS A 25 -8.57 0.08 8.14
N LEU A 26 -8.44 0.13 6.82
CA LEU A 26 -8.01 -1.02 6.03
C LEU A 26 -6.54 -1.37 6.26
N ILE A 27 -5.68 -0.36 6.32
CA ILE A 27 -4.23 -0.56 6.49
C ILE A 27 -3.92 -1.04 7.91
N PHE A 28 -4.33 -0.28 8.92
CA PHE A 28 -3.97 -0.56 10.32
C PHE A 28 -4.82 -1.67 10.93
N GLY A 29 -6.10 -1.76 10.55
CA GLY A 29 -7.02 -2.77 11.08
C GLY A 29 -6.75 -4.18 10.56
N LYS A 30 -6.15 -4.32 9.37
CA LYS A 30 -5.86 -5.62 8.73
C LYS A 30 -4.37 -5.87 8.51
N HIS A 31 -3.52 -5.07 9.11
CA HIS A 31 -2.05 -5.19 9.01
C HIS A 31 -1.49 -5.13 7.58
N HIS A 32 -2.09 -4.33 6.73
CA HIS A 32 -1.54 -4.02 5.41
C HIS A 32 -0.55 -2.86 5.53
N LYS A 33 0.54 -2.89 4.77
CA LYS A 33 1.49 -1.77 4.69
C LYS A 33 1.06 -0.71 3.68
N GLY A 34 0.17 -1.05 2.79
CA GLY A 34 -0.35 -0.16 1.79
C GLY A 34 -1.41 -0.82 0.93
N LEU A 35 -2.10 0.00 0.15
CA LEU A 35 -3.21 -0.42 -0.70
C LEU A 35 -3.05 0.15 -2.10
N PRO A 36 -3.36 -0.64 -3.15
CA PRO A 36 -3.60 -0.06 -4.46
C PRO A 36 -4.85 0.83 -4.42
N VAL A 37 -4.76 1.96 -5.11
CA VAL A 37 -5.90 2.86 -5.33
C VAL A 37 -6.42 2.59 -6.72
N VAL A 38 -7.68 2.19 -6.80
CA VAL A 38 -8.32 1.74 -8.03
C VAL A 38 -9.57 2.54 -8.32
N GLU A 39 -9.94 2.63 -9.60
CA GLU A 39 -11.05 3.43 -10.07
C GLU A 39 -11.91 2.63 -11.06
N GLY A 40 -13.23 2.83 -10.94
CA GLY A 40 -14.21 2.21 -11.82
C GLY A 40 -14.48 0.74 -11.54
N LYS A 41 -15.43 0.16 -12.30
CA LYS A 41 -15.85 -1.24 -12.17
C LYS A 41 -14.72 -2.23 -12.39
N ASN A 42 -13.83 -1.93 -13.34
CA ASN A 42 -12.72 -2.80 -13.71
C ASN A 42 -11.46 -2.58 -12.87
N LYS A 43 -11.54 -1.75 -11.83
CA LYS A 43 -10.47 -1.52 -10.88
C LYS A 43 -9.16 -1.07 -11.54
N LYS A 44 -9.24 -0.01 -12.35
CA LYS A 44 -8.04 0.57 -12.96
C LYS A 44 -7.11 1.13 -11.90
N LEU A 45 -5.84 0.75 -11.95
CA LEU A 45 -4.82 1.23 -11.03
C LEU A 45 -4.52 2.70 -11.31
N VAL A 46 -4.77 3.57 -10.33
CA VAL A 46 -4.54 5.03 -10.45
C VAL A 46 -3.59 5.58 -9.41
N GLY A 47 -3.27 4.81 -8.39
CA GLY A 47 -2.37 5.25 -7.34
C GLY A 47 -2.04 4.14 -6.34
N PHE A 48 -1.24 4.50 -5.36
CA PHE A 48 -0.94 3.65 -4.22
C PHE A 48 -0.88 4.51 -2.96
N ILE A 49 -1.42 4.02 -1.86
CA ILE A 49 -1.35 4.70 -0.58
C ILE A 49 -0.75 3.76 0.47
N SER A 50 0.29 4.24 1.15
CA SER A 50 1.00 3.46 2.16
C SER A 50 0.67 3.93 3.57
N GLU A 51 0.96 3.07 4.54
CA GLU A 51 0.96 3.43 5.96
C GLU A 51 1.77 4.72 6.21
N GLN A 52 2.95 4.80 5.61
CA GLN A 52 3.82 5.97 5.75
C GLN A 52 3.22 7.24 5.16
N ASP A 53 2.50 7.16 4.04
CA ASP A 53 1.80 8.31 3.46
C ASP A 53 0.79 8.89 4.44
N ILE A 54 0.04 8.04 5.12
CA ILE A 54 -0.97 8.45 6.10
C ILE A 54 -0.30 9.03 7.35
N THR A 55 0.69 8.34 7.90
CA THR A 55 1.37 8.80 9.11
C THR A 55 2.13 10.10 8.89
N SER A 56 2.73 10.30 7.72
CA SER A 56 3.41 11.55 7.38
C SER A 56 2.46 12.75 7.31
N GLU A 57 1.20 12.53 6.92
CA GLU A 57 0.19 13.58 6.92
C GLU A 57 -0.38 13.85 8.32
N MET A 58 -0.47 12.83 9.15
CA MET A 58 -1.10 12.94 10.47
C MET A 58 -0.15 13.50 11.52
N PHE A 59 1.12 13.10 11.49
CA PHE A 59 2.06 13.43 12.55
C PHE A 59 2.93 14.62 12.17
N PRO A 60 3.26 15.48 13.15
CA PRO A 60 4.09 16.64 12.90
C PRO A 60 5.49 16.23 12.44
N THR A 61 6.11 17.06 11.62
CA THR A 61 7.51 16.89 11.23
C THR A 61 8.43 17.16 12.42
N ILE A 62 9.68 16.71 12.31
CA ILE A 62 10.71 17.02 13.33
C ILE A 62 10.85 18.54 13.49
N THR A 63 10.76 19.30 12.40
CA THR A 63 10.81 20.78 12.46
C THR A 63 9.63 21.34 13.27
N ASP A 64 8.42 20.84 13.03
CA ASP A 64 7.23 21.23 13.80
C ASP A 64 7.39 20.90 15.28
N LEU A 65 7.93 19.71 15.60
CA LEU A 65 8.20 19.33 16.98
C LEU A 65 9.27 20.21 17.65
N MET A 66 10.29 20.62 16.90
CA MET A 66 11.33 21.50 17.42
C MET A 66 10.83 22.93 17.66
N GLU A 67 9.97 23.45 16.81
CA GLU A 67 9.34 24.75 16.98
C GLU A 67 8.38 24.76 18.17
N ASP A 68 7.58 23.72 18.32
CA ASP A 68 6.62 23.56 19.41
C ASP A 68 7.27 23.13 20.73
N TYR A 69 8.50 22.64 20.72
CA TYR A 69 9.24 22.28 21.92
C TYR A 69 9.45 23.50 22.87
N VAL A 70 9.50 24.69 22.32
CA VAL A 70 9.59 25.95 23.09
C VAL A 70 8.25 26.30 23.75
N HIS A 71 7.14 25.85 23.17
CA HIS A 71 5.78 26.09 23.67
C HIS A 71 5.20 24.84 24.32
N GLU A 72 6.03 24.09 25.02
CA GLU A 72 5.73 22.88 25.78
C GLU A 72 4.24 22.61 25.94
N ARG A 73 3.77 21.49 25.37
CA ARG A 73 2.65 20.84 26.01
C ARG A 73 1.31 20.97 25.42
N ASP A 74 1.20 21.35 24.19
CA ASP A 74 -0.11 21.22 23.61
C ASP A 74 -0.19 20.00 22.68
N PHE A 75 0.26 18.84 23.21
CA PHE A 75 0.05 17.55 22.53
C PHE A 75 -1.44 17.28 22.31
N GLU A 76 -2.30 17.72 23.21
CA GLU A 76 -3.76 17.61 23.04
C GLU A 76 -4.25 18.48 21.89
N ALA A 77 -3.79 19.72 21.76
CA ALA A 77 -4.12 20.57 20.61
C ALA A 77 -3.54 20.03 19.31
N MET A 78 -2.33 19.46 19.34
CA MET A 78 -1.74 18.78 18.20
C MET A 78 -2.58 17.57 17.79
N GLU A 79 -3.01 16.76 18.73
CA GLU A 79 -3.91 15.63 18.51
C GLU A 79 -5.23 16.07 17.87
N MET A 80 -5.81 17.17 18.35
CA MET A 80 -7.01 17.74 17.76
C MET A 80 -6.81 18.21 16.32
N LYS A 81 -5.61 18.65 15.95
CA LYS A 81 -5.26 19.02 14.56
C LYS A 81 -5.06 17.81 13.66
N MET A 82 -4.75 16.65 14.21
CA MET A 82 -4.56 15.42 13.44
C MET A 82 -5.88 14.83 12.94
N LYS A 83 -6.95 14.92 13.73
CA LYS A 83 -8.26 14.36 13.37
C LYS A 83 -8.83 14.88 12.05
N PRO A 84 -8.75 16.19 11.74
CA PRO A 84 -9.22 16.70 10.44
C PRO A 84 -8.49 16.16 9.24
N VAL A 85 -7.22 15.74 9.40
CA VAL A 85 -6.42 15.13 8.33
C VAL A 85 -7.07 13.85 7.82
N LEU A 86 -7.70 13.08 8.69
CA LEU A 86 -8.38 11.84 8.33
C LEU A 86 -9.59 12.04 7.41
N LYS A 87 -10.09 13.26 7.30
CA LYS A 87 -11.17 13.63 6.37
C LYS A 87 -10.67 13.95 4.96
N LYS A 88 -9.37 14.13 4.78
CA LYS A 88 -8.77 14.31 3.44
C LYS A 88 -9.05 13.07 2.60
N LYS A 89 -9.04 13.26 1.27
CA LYS A 89 -9.26 12.17 0.34
C LYS A 89 -7.95 11.47 -0.03
N VAL A 90 -8.05 10.18 -0.28
CA VAL A 90 -6.92 9.35 -0.72
C VAL A 90 -6.22 9.96 -1.92
N LYS A 91 -6.96 10.50 -2.89
CA LYS A 91 -6.39 11.14 -4.10
C LYS A 91 -5.44 12.29 -3.82
N ASP A 92 -5.60 12.98 -2.68
CA ASP A 92 -4.78 14.13 -2.30
C ASP A 92 -3.42 13.72 -1.73
N ILE A 93 -3.32 12.47 -1.25
CA ILE A 93 -2.15 11.96 -0.51
C ILE A 93 -1.47 10.81 -1.25
N MET A 94 -2.19 10.02 -2.05
CA MET A 94 -1.65 8.85 -2.73
C MET A 94 -0.47 9.18 -3.64
N SER A 95 0.43 8.23 -3.82
CA SER A 95 1.42 8.29 -4.88
C SER A 95 0.76 7.93 -6.21
N LYS A 96 1.00 8.76 -7.23
CA LYS A 96 0.56 8.50 -8.60
C LYS A 96 1.57 7.67 -9.38
N ARG A 97 2.80 7.55 -8.88
CA ARG A 97 3.83 6.68 -9.44
C ARG A 97 3.62 5.29 -8.89
N VAL A 98 2.90 4.47 -9.65
CA VAL A 98 2.59 3.10 -9.24
C VAL A 98 3.53 2.12 -9.90
N VAL A 99 3.97 1.15 -9.11
CA VAL A 99 4.66 -0.03 -9.59
C VAL A 99 3.66 -1.18 -9.65
N TYR A 100 3.79 -2.00 -10.67
CA TYR A 100 2.92 -3.14 -10.92
C TYR A 100 3.67 -4.22 -11.68
N ILE A 101 3.03 -5.37 -11.84
CA ILE A 101 3.58 -6.52 -12.54
C ILE A 101 2.48 -7.16 -13.39
N HIS A 102 2.86 -7.85 -14.44
CA HIS A 102 1.93 -8.57 -15.32
C HIS A 102 1.97 -10.08 -15.07
N LEU A 103 0.91 -10.78 -15.49
CA LEU A 103 0.77 -12.22 -15.30
C LEU A 103 1.90 -13.04 -15.91
N GLU A 104 2.38 -12.64 -17.07
CA GLU A 104 3.42 -13.37 -17.82
C GLU A 104 4.84 -13.03 -17.38
N ASP A 105 5.00 -12.07 -16.48
CA ASP A 105 6.32 -11.71 -15.95
C ASP A 105 6.88 -12.82 -15.04
N PRO A 106 8.21 -13.04 -15.08
CA PRO A 106 8.85 -13.94 -14.12
C PRO A 106 8.73 -13.45 -12.68
N ILE A 107 8.58 -14.36 -11.72
CA ILE A 107 8.46 -14.00 -10.30
C ILE A 107 9.70 -13.27 -9.78
N LEU A 108 10.88 -13.56 -10.30
CA LEU A 108 12.11 -12.86 -9.91
C LEU A 108 12.13 -11.40 -10.35
N LYS A 109 11.41 -11.05 -11.43
CA LYS A 109 11.19 -9.65 -11.81
C LYS A 109 10.36 -8.92 -10.75
N ALA A 110 9.32 -9.57 -10.25
CA ALA A 110 8.50 -9.02 -9.17
C ALA A 110 9.34 -8.80 -7.90
N GLU A 111 10.16 -9.77 -7.51
CA GLU A 111 11.06 -9.64 -6.36
C GLU A 111 12.06 -8.48 -6.54
N SER A 112 12.63 -8.35 -7.72
CA SER A 112 13.57 -7.27 -8.04
C SER A 112 12.91 -5.89 -7.91
N ILE A 113 11.69 -5.74 -8.40
CA ILE A 113 10.92 -4.49 -8.26
C ILE A 113 10.62 -4.20 -6.79
N MET A 114 10.17 -5.22 -6.04
CA MET A 114 9.87 -5.08 -4.61
C MET A 114 11.11 -4.62 -3.83
N LYS A 115 12.25 -5.19 -4.13
CA LYS A 115 13.52 -4.81 -3.49
C LYS A 115 13.95 -3.40 -3.86
N LEU A 116 13.89 -3.06 -5.15
CA LEU A 116 14.30 -1.74 -5.64
C LEU A 116 13.41 -0.62 -5.10
N LYS A 117 12.12 -0.86 -4.97
CA LYS A 117 11.12 0.12 -4.50
C LYS A 117 10.82 0.01 -3.01
N ASP A 118 11.45 -0.91 -2.31
CA ASP A 118 11.23 -1.16 -0.88
C ASP A 118 9.75 -1.38 -0.53
N VAL A 119 9.11 -2.24 -1.31
CA VAL A 119 7.72 -2.64 -1.09
C VAL A 119 7.62 -4.15 -0.94
N GLY A 120 6.65 -4.61 -0.16
CA GLY A 120 6.45 -6.04 0.10
C GLY A 120 5.42 -6.71 -0.80
N ARG A 121 4.71 -5.92 -1.63
CA ARG A 121 3.62 -6.40 -2.49
C ARG A 121 3.56 -5.57 -3.75
N LEU A 122 3.10 -6.20 -4.83
CA LEU A 122 2.83 -5.51 -6.10
C LEU A 122 1.42 -5.84 -6.57
N PRO A 123 0.68 -4.86 -7.08
CA PRO A 123 -0.53 -5.12 -7.85
C PRO A 123 -0.17 -5.88 -9.12
N VAL A 124 -0.96 -6.89 -9.43
CA VAL A 124 -0.91 -7.61 -10.71
C VAL A 124 -1.98 -7.02 -11.60
N VAL A 125 -1.60 -6.56 -12.78
CA VAL A 125 -2.50 -5.87 -13.70
C VAL A 125 -2.59 -6.58 -15.04
N ASP A 126 -3.72 -6.36 -15.73
CA ASP A 126 -3.88 -6.74 -17.12
C ASP A 126 -3.28 -5.69 -18.09
N ASP A 127 -3.43 -5.89 -19.38
CA ASP A 127 -2.89 -4.98 -20.40
C ASP A 127 -3.50 -3.56 -20.38
N LYS A 128 -4.65 -3.41 -19.75
CA LYS A 128 -5.33 -2.12 -19.57
C LYS A 128 -5.10 -1.48 -18.21
N LYS A 129 -4.16 -2.02 -17.43
CA LYS A 129 -3.88 -1.60 -16.05
C LYS A 129 -5.02 -1.81 -15.06
N HIS A 130 -5.90 -2.75 -15.32
CA HIS A 130 -6.88 -3.18 -14.31
C HIS A 130 -6.19 -4.10 -13.31
N VAL A 131 -6.39 -3.87 -12.03
CA VAL A 131 -5.84 -4.74 -10.98
C VAL A 131 -6.66 -6.02 -10.93
N ILE A 132 -5.99 -7.13 -11.18
CA ILE A 132 -6.60 -8.47 -11.19
C ILE A 132 -6.16 -9.34 -10.01
N GLY A 133 -5.23 -8.85 -9.22
CA GLY A 133 -4.75 -9.54 -8.04
C GLY A 133 -3.53 -8.86 -7.45
N ILE A 134 -2.86 -9.57 -6.56
CA ILE A 134 -1.69 -9.10 -5.84
C ILE A 134 -0.67 -10.22 -5.70
N ILE A 135 0.61 -9.88 -5.68
CA ILE A 135 1.70 -10.79 -5.37
C ILE A 135 2.56 -10.20 -4.24
N SER A 136 2.94 -11.02 -3.27
CA SER A 136 3.77 -10.59 -2.14
C SER A 136 5.13 -11.29 -2.13
N LYS A 137 6.09 -10.73 -1.40
CA LYS A 137 7.38 -11.38 -1.11
C LYS A 137 7.19 -12.77 -0.53
N GLY A 138 6.23 -12.91 0.40
CA GLY A 138 5.90 -14.20 1.00
C GLY A 138 5.40 -15.23 0.00
N ASP A 139 4.61 -14.81 -0.98
CA ASP A 139 4.14 -15.70 -2.05
C ASP A 139 5.30 -16.22 -2.89
N ILE A 140 6.22 -15.34 -3.27
CA ILE A 140 7.42 -15.69 -4.03
C ILE A 140 8.32 -16.64 -3.24
N PHE A 141 8.57 -16.29 -1.97
CA PHE A 141 9.42 -17.11 -1.10
C PHE A 141 8.85 -18.53 -0.95
N ARG A 142 7.54 -18.63 -0.64
CA ARG A 142 6.88 -19.95 -0.54
C ARG A 142 6.96 -20.75 -1.82
N ALA A 143 6.80 -20.10 -2.95
CA ALA A 143 6.87 -20.77 -4.25
C ALA A 143 8.28 -21.31 -4.57
N LEU A 144 9.32 -20.57 -4.20
CA LEU A 144 10.70 -20.96 -4.45
C LEU A 144 11.21 -22.03 -3.48
N VAL A 145 10.82 -21.93 -2.21
CA VAL A 145 11.31 -22.82 -1.15
C VAL A 145 10.48 -24.09 -1.03
N SER A 146 9.22 -24.03 -1.42
CA SER A 146 8.21 -25.04 -1.09
C SER A 146 7.65 -25.91 -2.21
N PRO A 147 8.34 -26.21 -3.32
CA PRO A 147 7.82 -27.27 -4.19
C PRO A 147 7.83 -28.65 -3.51
N LYS A 148 8.49 -28.78 -2.36
CA LYS A 148 8.66 -30.07 -1.65
C LYS A 148 8.34 -30.03 -0.16
N VAL A 149 8.12 -28.89 0.42
CA VAL A 149 7.76 -28.79 1.84
C VAL A 149 6.24 -28.63 1.96
N ARG A 150 5.55 -29.75 1.97
CA ARG A 150 4.17 -29.84 2.43
C ARG A 150 4.13 -29.39 3.88
N GLY A 151 3.70 -28.18 4.14
CA GLY A 151 3.62 -27.65 5.51
C GLY A 151 3.65 -26.13 5.63
N PHE A 152 4.04 -25.41 4.61
CA PHE A 152 3.86 -23.95 4.54
C PHE A 152 2.46 -23.62 3.96
N LYS A 153 1.46 -23.90 4.75
CA LYS A 153 0.12 -23.37 4.46
C LYS A 153 -0.09 -22.06 5.20
#